data_7823617d60212c3ca133b8c2d91d45aa
#
_entry.id   7823617d60212c3ca133b8c2d91d45aa
#
_cell.length_a   1.000
_cell.length_b   1.000
_cell.length_c   1.000
_cell.angle_alpha   90.00
_cell.angle_beta   90.00
_cell.angle_gamma   90.00
#
_symmetry.space_group_name_H-M   'P 1'
#
loop_
_entity.id
_entity.type
_entity.pdbx_description
1 polymer ?
#
loop_
_entity_poly.entity_id
_entity_poly.type
_entity_poly.pdbx_seq_one_letter_code
_entity_poly.pdbx_strand_id
1 'polypeptide(L)'
;MKTPSRLIILLAGLVLCTVCGVLYAWSIFVVPLEQAFGWQRPETSLTFTFMITFFSLGMFAGGKLLRFGPARAVQIGGALLCVGLLWASRIDSVIGLYLSYGVVSGFGIGIVNLVPAAVCLRWYPERKGLVSGLLTMALALGTLLFGTVGAGWLIGKVGVSSTFMALAVLFLGIIVLGSLFLRMPEAAPGKEEGDGVGLRDMLHTPSYWMIWGWMLTIQIGGLMIIGHIVPYALECGLTAAQAGLGMGVYAIANGVGRLFFGYVHDRFGRAWGMGLDAVFMGCGLVLLAALPSRFGMAGFLIA
;
A
#
# COMPACT_ATOMS: atom_id res chain seq x y z
N MET A 1 -0.02 -23.68 -23.49
CA MET A 1 1.04 -23.28 -22.53
C MET A 1 0.66 -23.87 -21.16
N LYS A 2 1.57 -24.61 -20.51
CA LYS A 2 1.32 -25.18 -19.17
C LYS A 2 0.93 -24.08 -18.19
N THR A 3 -0.03 -24.32 -17.31
CA THR A 3 -0.41 -23.41 -16.22
C THR A 3 0.79 -23.18 -15.32
N PRO A 4 1.17 -21.91 -15.03
CA PRO A 4 2.28 -21.65 -14.10
C PRO A 4 1.99 -22.24 -12.73
N SER A 5 3.03 -22.66 -12.00
CA SER A 5 2.85 -23.18 -10.64
C SER A 5 2.28 -22.10 -9.71
N ARG A 6 1.54 -22.52 -8.66
CA ARG A 6 1.00 -21.61 -7.65
C ARG A 6 2.05 -20.64 -7.10
N LEU A 7 3.29 -21.12 -6.92
CA LEU A 7 4.41 -20.32 -6.42
C LEU A 7 4.80 -19.20 -7.40
N ILE A 8 4.84 -19.48 -8.70
CA ILE A 8 5.18 -18.46 -9.72
C ILE A 8 4.13 -17.35 -9.73
N ILE A 9 2.85 -17.69 -9.57
CA ILE A 9 1.76 -16.72 -9.50
C ILE A 9 1.90 -15.84 -8.25
N LEU A 10 2.22 -16.45 -7.10
CA LEU A 10 2.46 -15.71 -5.86
C LEU A 10 3.67 -14.76 -5.99
N LEU A 11 4.79 -15.24 -6.54
CA LEU A 11 5.97 -14.42 -6.76
C LEU A 11 5.68 -13.25 -7.72
N ALA A 12 4.95 -13.49 -8.81
CA ALA A 12 4.51 -12.43 -9.70
C ALA A 12 3.61 -11.41 -8.97
N GLY A 13 2.68 -11.88 -8.14
CA GLY A 13 1.85 -11.03 -7.31
C GLY A 13 2.65 -10.17 -6.33
N LEU A 14 3.63 -10.76 -5.64
CA LEU A 14 4.52 -10.05 -4.72
C LEU A 14 5.32 -8.95 -5.44
N VAL A 15 5.92 -9.28 -6.59
CA VAL A 15 6.68 -8.31 -7.41
C VAL A 15 5.80 -7.16 -7.87
N LEU A 16 4.58 -7.44 -8.33
CA LEU A 16 3.64 -6.40 -8.75
C LEU A 16 3.16 -5.52 -7.58
N CYS A 17 2.88 -6.12 -6.41
CA CYS A 17 2.54 -5.36 -5.21
C CYS A 17 3.72 -4.51 -4.70
N THR A 18 4.97 -4.95 -4.90
CA THR A 18 6.15 -4.15 -4.54
C THR A 18 6.21 -2.85 -5.35
N VAL A 19 5.85 -2.85 -6.64
CA VAL A 19 5.75 -1.63 -7.46
C VAL A 19 4.77 -0.61 -6.84
N CYS A 20 3.68 -1.09 -6.26
CA CYS A 20 2.68 -0.23 -5.63
C CYS A 20 3.19 0.52 -4.38
N GLY A 21 4.34 0.12 -3.84
CA GLY A 21 4.99 0.77 -2.70
C GLY A 21 5.36 2.23 -2.96
N VAL A 22 5.49 2.66 -4.21
CA VAL A 22 5.73 4.07 -4.58
C VAL A 22 4.62 5.01 -4.06
N LEU A 23 3.42 4.48 -3.81
CA LEU A 23 2.30 5.20 -3.21
C LEU A 23 2.70 5.86 -1.88
N TYR A 24 3.33 5.10 -0.98
CA TYR A 24 3.74 5.58 0.34
C TYR A 24 5.10 6.28 0.35
N ALA A 25 5.79 6.28 -0.77
CA ALA A 25 7.06 6.99 -0.94
C ALA A 25 6.88 8.50 -1.23
N TRP A 26 5.64 9.00 -1.29
CA TRP A 26 5.32 10.38 -1.63
C TRP A 26 6.12 11.41 -0.82
N SER A 27 6.28 11.18 0.48
CA SER A 27 7.01 12.09 1.38
C SER A 27 8.45 12.40 0.93
N ILE A 28 9.08 11.50 0.17
CA ILE A 28 10.45 11.65 -0.34
C ILE A 28 10.50 12.67 -1.48
N PHE A 29 9.42 12.78 -2.25
CA PHE A 29 9.33 13.71 -3.37
C PHE A 29 8.93 15.14 -2.95
N VAL A 30 8.31 15.30 -1.78
CA VAL A 30 7.73 16.57 -1.31
C VAL A 30 8.78 17.66 -1.26
N VAL A 31 9.84 17.50 -0.47
CA VAL A 31 10.89 18.54 -0.29
C VAL A 31 11.61 18.83 -1.60
N PRO A 32 12.04 17.86 -2.42
CA PRO A 32 12.63 18.12 -3.72
C PRO A 32 11.72 18.88 -4.69
N LEU A 33 10.41 18.60 -4.67
CA LEU A 33 9.44 19.33 -5.50
C LEU A 33 9.27 20.78 -5.02
N GLU A 34 9.15 21.01 -3.70
CA GLU A 34 9.09 22.34 -3.10
C GLU A 34 10.32 23.16 -3.47
N GLN A 35 11.53 22.57 -3.42
CA GLN A 35 12.76 23.23 -3.79
C GLN A 35 12.90 23.50 -5.28
N ALA A 36 12.44 22.59 -6.13
CA ALA A 36 12.58 22.69 -7.57
C ALA A 36 11.59 23.70 -8.19
N PHE A 37 10.37 23.79 -7.65
CA PHE A 37 9.28 24.59 -8.22
C PHE A 37 8.81 25.74 -7.34
N GLY A 38 9.31 25.88 -6.12
CA GLY A 38 8.89 26.93 -5.18
C GLY A 38 7.48 26.72 -4.60
N TRP A 39 6.94 25.52 -4.67
CA TRP A 39 5.61 25.20 -4.15
C TRP A 39 5.59 25.13 -2.64
N GLN A 40 4.40 25.38 -2.07
CA GLN A 40 4.20 25.32 -0.63
C GLN A 40 3.78 23.92 -0.16
N ARG A 41 4.02 23.62 1.12
CA ARG A 41 3.66 22.32 1.74
C ARG A 41 2.19 21.93 1.58
N PRO A 42 1.20 22.84 1.74
CA PRO A 42 -0.21 22.47 1.52
C PRO A 42 -0.51 22.01 0.09
N GLU A 43 0.15 22.62 -0.90
CA GLU A 43 -0.03 22.28 -2.31
C GLU A 43 0.53 20.89 -2.62
N THR A 44 1.73 20.58 -2.16
CA THR A 44 2.34 19.27 -2.36
C THR A 44 1.62 18.16 -1.57
N SER A 45 1.14 18.47 -0.37
CA SER A 45 0.40 17.51 0.46
C SER A 45 -0.94 17.10 -0.15
N LEU A 46 -1.62 18.02 -0.85
CA LEU A 46 -2.89 17.72 -1.52
C LEU A 46 -2.74 16.66 -2.62
N THR A 47 -1.57 16.57 -3.25
CA THR A 47 -1.26 15.51 -4.22
C THR A 47 -1.46 14.11 -3.62
N PHE A 48 -1.03 13.91 -2.38
CA PHE A 48 -1.20 12.62 -1.70
C PHE A 48 -2.68 12.30 -1.44
N THR A 49 -3.48 13.32 -1.12
CA THR A 49 -4.94 13.16 -0.95
C THR A 49 -5.60 12.69 -2.25
N PHE A 50 -5.26 13.33 -3.38
CA PHE A 50 -5.74 12.86 -4.69
C PHE A 50 -5.27 11.43 -4.97
N MET A 51 -4.01 11.13 -4.71
CA MET A 51 -3.44 9.81 -4.97
C MET A 51 -4.15 8.70 -4.19
N ILE A 52 -4.41 8.87 -2.90
CA ILE A 52 -5.14 7.88 -2.08
C ILE A 52 -6.60 7.74 -2.54
N THR A 53 -7.24 8.86 -2.88
CA THR A 53 -8.62 8.85 -3.39
C THR A 53 -8.72 8.06 -4.68
N PHE A 54 -7.86 8.39 -5.66
CA PHE A 54 -7.89 7.71 -6.95
C PHE A 54 -7.31 6.28 -6.90
N PHE A 55 -6.41 5.98 -5.98
CA PHE A 55 -6.02 4.61 -5.65
C PHE A 55 -7.23 3.76 -5.22
N SER A 56 -8.08 4.28 -4.35
CA SER A 56 -9.29 3.57 -3.91
C SER A 56 -10.27 3.35 -5.05
N LEU A 57 -10.47 4.36 -5.91
CA LEU A 57 -11.29 4.25 -7.12
C LEU A 57 -10.69 3.25 -8.12
N GLY A 58 -9.37 3.24 -8.27
CA GLY A 58 -8.63 2.30 -9.10
C GLY A 58 -8.78 0.86 -8.61
N MET A 59 -8.76 0.62 -7.30
CA MET A 59 -9.06 -0.71 -6.74
C MET A 59 -10.47 -1.18 -7.12
N PHE A 60 -11.46 -0.31 -6.99
CA PHE A 60 -12.83 -0.64 -7.40
C PHE A 60 -12.93 -0.96 -8.90
N ALA A 61 -12.28 -0.16 -9.75
CA ALA A 61 -12.21 -0.40 -11.19
C ALA A 61 -11.46 -1.70 -11.52
N GLY A 62 -10.38 -2.00 -10.79
CA GLY A 62 -9.60 -3.22 -10.93
C GLY A 62 -10.43 -4.49 -10.73
N GLY A 63 -11.34 -4.46 -9.75
CA GLY A 63 -12.30 -5.55 -9.54
C GLY A 63 -13.20 -5.81 -10.76
N LYS A 64 -13.67 -4.74 -11.42
CA LYS A 64 -14.48 -4.85 -12.65
C LYS A 64 -13.63 -5.26 -13.86
N LEU A 65 -12.38 -4.82 -13.94
CA LEU A 65 -11.47 -5.15 -15.05
C LEU A 65 -11.03 -6.62 -15.04
N LEU A 66 -11.11 -7.31 -13.90
CA LEU A 66 -10.80 -8.74 -13.79
C LEU A 66 -11.60 -9.60 -14.79
N ARG A 67 -12.79 -9.18 -15.19
CA ARG A 67 -13.60 -9.87 -16.22
C ARG A 67 -12.91 -9.96 -17.59
N PHE A 68 -11.98 -9.06 -17.88
CA PHE A 68 -11.20 -9.07 -19.13
C PHE A 68 -9.90 -9.90 -19.01
N GLY A 69 -9.68 -10.53 -17.85
CA GLY A 69 -8.51 -11.30 -17.51
C GLY A 69 -7.47 -10.50 -16.69
N PRO A 70 -6.80 -11.17 -15.73
CA PRO A 70 -5.91 -10.50 -14.79
C PRO A 70 -4.71 -9.82 -15.45
N ALA A 71 -4.11 -10.46 -16.45
CA ALA A 71 -2.96 -9.89 -17.16
C ALA A 71 -3.32 -8.55 -17.84
N ARG A 72 -4.44 -8.51 -18.57
CA ARG A 72 -4.90 -7.29 -19.24
C ARG A 72 -5.25 -6.19 -18.23
N ALA A 73 -5.94 -6.56 -17.14
CA ALA A 73 -6.30 -5.61 -16.10
C ALA A 73 -5.05 -4.95 -15.48
N VAL A 74 -4.02 -5.74 -15.15
CA VAL A 74 -2.74 -5.23 -14.63
C VAL A 74 -1.99 -4.38 -15.66
N GLN A 75 -2.01 -4.77 -16.94
CA GLN A 75 -1.39 -3.98 -18.01
C GLN A 75 -2.06 -2.61 -18.19
N ILE A 76 -3.40 -2.55 -18.12
CA ILE A 76 -4.14 -1.29 -18.17
C ILE A 76 -3.77 -0.40 -16.97
N GLY A 77 -3.81 -0.95 -15.74
CA GLY A 77 -3.41 -0.21 -14.54
C GLY A 77 -1.96 0.24 -14.58
N GLY A 78 -1.07 -0.63 -15.06
CA GLY A 78 0.35 -0.33 -15.23
C GLY A 78 0.62 0.75 -16.29
N ALA A 79 -0.09 0.72 -17.41
CA ALA A 79 0.00 1.76 -18.42
C ALA A 79 -0.42 3.14 -17.84
N LEU A 80 -1.52 3.19 -17.08
CA LEU A 80 -1.95 4.43 -16.41
C LEU A 80 -0.89 4.91 -15.41
N LEU A 81 -0.35 4.01 -14.57
CA LEU A 81 0.73 4.36 -13.65
C LEU A 81 1.93 4.96 -14.37
N CYS A 82 2.41 4.30 -15.42
CA CYS A 82 3.58 4.73 -16.16
C CYS A 82 3.33 6.04 -16.93
N VAL A 83 2.17 6.19 -17.56
CA VAL A 83 1.77 7.44 -18.24
C VAL A 83 1.69 8.59 -17.24
N GLY A 84 1.10 8.37 -16.06
CA GLY A 84 1.04 9.38 -15.01
C GLY A 84 2.44 9.78 -14.51
N LEU A 85 3.35 8.84 -14.29
CA LEU A 85 4.74 9.13 -13.90
C LEU A 85 5.52 9.85 -15.01
N LEU A 86 5.35 9.44 -16.28
CA LEU A 86 5.97 10.11 -17.42
C LEU A 86 5.45 11.54 -17.59
N TRP A 87 4.16 11.75 -17.36
CA TRP A 87 3.60 13.11 -17.35
C TRP A 87 4.14 13.91 -16.16
N ALA A 88 4.18 13.32 -14.95
CA ALA A 88 4.76 13.93 -13.76
C ALA A 88 6.24 14.33 -13.93
N SER A 89 6.98 13.64 -14.81
CA SER A 89 8.37 14.02 -15.13
C SER A 89 8.52 15.32 -15.94
N ARG A 90 7.44 15.86 -16.48
CA ARG A 90 7.42 17.05 -17.37
C ARG A 90 6.46 18.14 -16.90
N ILE A 91 6.10 18.12 -15.62
CA ILE A 91 5.20 19.12 -15.05
C ILE A 91 5.96 20.41 -14.73
N ASP A 92 5.23 21.51 -14.82
CA ASP A 92 5.62 22.87 -14.45
C ASP A 92 4.59 23.53 -13.51
N SER A 93 3.49 22.82 -13.20
CA SER A 93 2.40 23.33 -12.37
C SER A 93 1.91 22.32 -11.34
N VAL A 94 1.41 22.81 -10.21
CA VAL A 94 0.82 22.00 -9.14
C VAL A 94 -0.40 21.22 -9.64
N ILE A 95 -1.22 21.82 -10.50
CA ILE A 95 -2.38 21.16 -11.12
C ILE A 95 -1.92 19.99 -12.00
N GLY A 96 -0.84 20.18 -12.76
CA GLY A 96 -0.22 19.11 -13.53
C GLY A 96 0.22 17.94 -12.66
N LEU A 97 0.78 18.21 -11.47
CA LEU A 97 1.17 17.21 -10.49
C LEU A 97 -0.06 16.46 -9.94
N TYR A 98 -1.13 17.16 -9.59
CA TYR A 98 -2.37 16.56 -9.10
C TYR A 98 -2.96 15.59 -10.13
N LEU A 99 -3.04 16.00 -11.39
CA LEU A 99 -3.61 15.19 -12.45
C LEU A 99 -2.71 14.00 -12.82
N SER A 100 -1.41 14.24 -12.98
CA SER A 100 -0.48 13.20 -13.43
C SER A 100 -0.20 12.17 -12.34
N TYR A 101 0.39 12.60 -11.23
CA TYR A 101 0.80 11.72 -10.14
C TYR A 101 -0.40 11.34 -9.25
N GLY A 102 -1.22 12.33 -8.87
CA GLY A 102 -2.36 12.10 -7.97
C GLY A 102 -3.45 11.26 -8.63
N VAL A 103 -4.00 11.75 -9.76
CA VAL A 103 -5.17 11.10 -10.39
C VAL A 103 -4.77 9.90 -11.24
N VAL A 104 -3.95 10.10 -12.27
CA VAL A 104 -3.68 9.06 -13.28
C VAL A 104 -2.82 7.94 -12.67
N SER A 105 -1.69 8.28 -12.03
CA SER A 105 -0.85 7.28 -11.38
C SER A 105 -1.56 6.60 -10.21
N GLY A 106 -2.27 7.36 -9.36
CA GLY A 106 -3.02 6.82 -8.24
C GLY A 106 -4.05 5.78 -8.69
N PHE A 107 -4.84 6.10 -9.72
CA PHE A 107 -5.82 5.16 -10.27
C PHE A 107 -5.16 3.89 -10.83
N GLY A 108 -4.04 4.05 -11.55
CA GLY A 108 -3.24 2.94 -12.08
C GLY A 108 -2.71 2.03 -10.98
N ILE A 109 -2.13 2.61 -9.91
CA ILE A 109 -1.62 1.85 -8.75
C ILE A 109 -2.73 1.04 -8.09
N GLY A 110 -3.94 1.62 -7.95
CA GLY A 110 -5.09 0.92 -7.36
C GLY A 110 -5.45 -0.37 -8.11
N ILE A 111 -5.46 -0.33 -9.43
CA ILE A 111 -5.70 -1.51 -10.27
C ILE A 111 -4.57 -2.54 -10.10
N VAL A 112 -3.31 -2.09 -10.18
CA VAL A 112 -2.12 -2.96 -10.08
C VAL A 112 -2.02 -3.59 -8.68
N ASN A 113 -2.52 -2.95 -7.64
CA ASN A 113 -2.54 -3.50 -6.28
C ASN A 113 -3.63 -4.57 -6.11
N LEU A 114 -4.87 -4.26 -6.51
CA LEU A 114 -6.00 -5.16 -6.27
C LEU A 114 -5.93 -6.45 -7.08
N VAL A 115 -5.62 -6.35 -8.38
CA VAL A 115 -5.75 -7.48 -9.30
C VAL A 115 -4.82 -8.65 -8.94
N PRO A 116 -3.51 -8.45 -8.70
CA PRO A 116 -2.63 -9.53 -8.26
C PRO A 116 -3.05 -10.12 -6.92
N ALA A 117 -3.49 -9.27 -5.98
CA ALA A 117 -3.97 -9.73 -4.67
C ALA A 117 -5.19 -10.65 -4.82
N ALA A 118 -6.19 -10.24 -5.61
CA ALA A 118 -7.38 -11.04 -5.87
C ALA A 118 -7.05 -12.39 -6.54
N VAL A 119 -6.10 -12.40 -7.46
CA VAL A 119 -5.62 -13.64 -8.13
C VAL A 119 -4.92 -14.55 -7.13
N CYS A 120 -3.96 -14.03 -6.36
CA CYS A 120 -3.20 -14.83 -5.40
C CYS A 120 -4.11 -15.45 -4.33
N LEU A 121 -5.09 -14.70 -3.80
CA LEU A 121 -6.04 -15.19 -2.81
C LEU A 121 -6.95 -16.30 -3.35
N ARG A 122 -7.24 -16.33 -4.66
CA ARG A 122 -7.98 -17.43 -5.30
C ARG A 122 -7.14 -18.69 -5.50
N TRP A 123 -5.82 -18.54 -5.67
CA TRP A 123 -4.89 -19.67 -5.77
C TRP A 123 -4.55 -20.32 -4.42
N TYR A 124 -4.73 -19.58 -3.31
CA TYR A 124 -4.42 -20.03 -1.95
C TYR A 124 -5.64 -19.89 -1.02
N PRO A 125 -6.76 -20.56 -1.31
CA PRO A 125 -7.97 -20.43 -0.51
C PRO A 125 -7.78 -20.92 0.94
N GLU A 126 -6.81 -21.85 1.16
CA GLU A 126 -6.46 -22.43 2.45
C GLU A 126 -5.58 -21.51 3.33
N ARG A 127 -4.95 -20.46 2.77
CA ARG A 127 -4.00 -19.56 3.45
C ARG A 127 -4.19 -18.11 3.07
N LYS A 128 -5.42 -17.65 3.02
CA LYS A 128 -5.76 -16.30 2.56
C LYS A 128 -5.13 -15.20 3.42
N GLY A 129 -5.09 -15.37 4.74
CA GLY A 129 -4.51 -14.41 5.66
C GLY A 129 -3.01 -14.28 5.47
N LEU A 130 -2.28 -15.39 5.40
CA LEU A 130 -0.83 -15.38 5.16
C LEU A 130 -0.50 -14.74 3.80
N VAL A 131 -1.20 -15.12 2.75
CA VAL A 131 -0.98 -14.57 1.40
C VAL A 131 -1.29 -13.08 1.35
N SER A 132 -2.37 -12.63 1.97
CA SER A 132 -2.70 -11.21 2.09
C SER A 132 -1.61 -10.46 2.87
N GLY A 133 -1.13 -11.02 3.98
CA GLY A 133 -0.02 -10.47 4.76
C GLY A 133 1.26 -10.33 3.93
N LEU A 134 1.63 -11.34 3.15
CA LEU A 134 2.80 -11.30 2.26
C LEU A 134 2.68 -10.21 1.18
N LEU A 135 1.51 -10.10 0.54
CA LEU A 135 1.27 -9.09 -0.50
C LEU A 135 1.33 -7.66 0.05
N THR A 136 0.77 -7.44 1.23
CA THR A 136 0.83 -6.13 1.89
C THR A 136 2.23 -5.81 2.43
N MET A 137 2.98 -6.84 2.87
CA MET A 137 4.39 -6.67 3.22
C MET A 137 5.24 -6.33 1.98
N ALA A 138 4.96 -6.94 0.81
CA ALA A 138 5.62 -6.62 -0.45
C ALA A 138 5.44 -5.14 -0.83
N LEU A 139 4.24 -4.59 -0.61
CA LEU A 139 3.96 -3.16 -0.80
C LEU A 139 4.85 -2.29 0.13
N ALA A 140 4.97 -2.66 1.42
CA ALA A 140 5.84 -1.94 2.35
C ALA A 140 7.33 -2.02 1.95
N LEU A 141 7.79 -3.19 1.51
CA LEU A 141 9.14 -3.36 0.94
C LEU A 141 9.35 -2.50 -0.30
N GLY A 142 8.32 -2.35 -1.13
CA GLY A 142 8.35 -1.46 -2.30
C GLY A 142 8.56 0.00 -1.94
N THR A 143 7.96 0.47 -0.85
CA THR A 143 8.21 1.82 -0.32
C THR A 143 9.68 2.01 0.05
N LEU A 144 10.29 1.02 0.69
CA LEU A 144 11.70 1.06 1.02
C LEU A 144 12.58 1.02 -0.24
N LEU A 145 12.37 0.05 -1.13
CA LEU A 145 13.21 -0.19 -2.30
C LEU A 145 13.10 0.93 -3.34
N PHE A 146 11.90 1.25 -3.77
CA PHE A 146 11.66 2.21 -4.85
C PHE A 146 11.51 3.65 -4.35
N GLY A 147 11.07 3.83 -3.11
CA GLY A 147 10.97 5.14 -2.48
C GLY A 147 12.29 5.53 -1.81
N THR A 148 12.52 5.01 -0.60
CA THR A 148 13.61 5.51 0.25
C THR A 148 14.98 5.30 -0.39
N VAL A 149 15.29 4.10 -0.86
CA VAL A 149 16.59 3.79 -1.45
C VAL A 149 16.65 4.25 -2.91
N GLY A 150 15.71 3.81 -3.74
CA GLY A 150 15.75 4.05 -5.18
C GLY A 150 15.52 5.52 -5.54
N ALA A 151 14.36 6.07 -5.22
CA ALA A 151 14.03 7.45 -5.56
C ALA A 151 14.89 8.45 -4.79
N GLY A 152 15.15 8.21 -3.49
CA GLY A 152 16.02 9.10 -2.71
C GLY A 152 17.41 9.23 -3.31
N TRP A 153 18.03 8.13 -3.74
CA TRP A 153 19.33 8.15 -4.41
C TRP A 153 19.28 8.79 -5.81
N LEU A 154 18.25 8.50 -6.60
CA LEU A 154 18.08 9.08 -7.93
C LEU A 154 17.83 10.58 -7.87
N ILE A 155 16.97 11.05 -6.96
CA ILE A 155 16.67 12.49 -6.81
C ILE A 155 17.96 13.28 -6.55
N GLY A 156 18.84 12.77 -5.68
CA GLY A 156 20.12 13.40 -5.39
C GLY A 156 21.09 13.47 -6.58
N LYS A 157 20.96 12.58 -7.57
CA LYS A 157 21.85 12.52 -8.74
C LYS A 157 21.28 13.22 -9.98
N VAL A 158 20.01 13.00 -10.28
CA VAL A 158 19.40 13.41 -11.56
C VAL A 158 18.17 14.29 -11.40
N GLY A 159 17.82 14.64 -10.18
CA GLY A 159 16.66 15.45 -9.87
C GLY A 159 15.33 14.69 -9.90
N VAL A 160 14.25 15.37 -9.47
CA VAL A 160 12.94 14.74 -9.25
C VAL A 160 12.26 14.32 -10.56
N SER A 161 12.34 15.17 -11.59
CA SER A 161 11.69 14.91 -12.89
C SER A 161 12.28 13.66 -13.58
N SER A 162 13.61 13.56 -13.63
CA SER A 162 14.30 12.39 -14.20
C SER A 162 14.04 11.13 -13.37
N THR A 163 13.84 11.25 -12.06
CA THR A 163 13.48 10.14 -11.19
C THR A 163 12.10 9.58 -11.52
N PHE A 164 11.09 10.43 -11.76
CA PHE A 164 9.78 9.97 -12.21
C PHE A 164 9.85 9.21 -13.54
N MET A 165 10.65 9.72 -14.49
CA MET A 165 10.86 9.04 -15.76
C MET A 165 11.53 7.68 -15.59
N ALA A 166 12.58 7.58 -14.78
CA ALA A 166 13.30 6.34 -14.52
C ALA A 166 12.37 5.29 -13.85
N LEU A 167 11.57 5.71 -12.86
CA LEU A 167 10.59 4.85 -12.22
C LEU A 167 9.51 4.37 -13.21
N ALA A 168 9.03 5.23 -14.10
CA ALA A 168 8.05 4.86 -15.12
C ALA A 168 8.57 3.75 -16.03
N VAL A 169 9.81 3.87 -16.52
CA VAL A 169 10.43 2.87 -17.40
C VAL A 169 10.66 1.55 -16.66
N LEU A 170 11.18 1.62 -15.42
CA LEU A 170 11.41 0.45 -14.59
C LEU A 170 10.10 -0.30 -14.30
N PHE A 171 9.07 0.43 -13.87
CA PHE A 171 7.78 -0.15 -13.53
C PHE A 171 7.07 -0.73 -14.75
N LEU A 172 7.19 -0.10 -15.92
CA LEU A 172 6.66 -0.65 -17.16
C LEU A 172 7.23 -2.06 -17.41
N GLY A 173 8.55 -2.22 -17.33
CA GLY A 173 9.21 -3.51 -17.49
C GLY A 173 8.72 -4.55 -16.48
N ILE A 174 8.69 -4.20 -15.19
CA ILE A 174 8.24 -5.10 -14.12
C ILE A 174 6.77 -5.50 -14.31
N ILE A 175 5.89 -4.54 -14.65
CA ILE A 175 4.45 -4.78 -14.80
C ILE A 175 4.17 -5.65 -16.03
N VAL A 176 4.79 -5.37 -17.16
CA VAL A 176 4.63 -6.18 -18.37
C VAL A 176 5.08 -7.62 -18.10
N LEU A 177 6.27 -7.81 -17.57
CA LEU A 177 6.81 -9.16 -17.28
C LEU A 177 5.98 -9.88 -16.22
N GLY A 178 5.66 -9.22 -15.09
CA GLY A 178 4.88 -9.80 -14.00
C GLY A 178 3.46 -10.18 -14.42
N SER A 179 2.84 -9.37 -15.27
CA SER A 179 1.47 -9.62 -15.75
C SER A 179 1.32 -10.90 -16.57
N LEU A 180 2.37 -11.32 -17.28
CA LEU A 180 2.36 -12.53 -18.11
C LEU A 180 2.14 -13.82 -17.30
N PHE A 181 2.53 -13.80 -16.02
CA PHE A 181 2.40 -14.95 -15.12
C PHE A 181 1.08 -14.96 -14.37
N LEU A 182 0.31 -13.85 -14.38
CA LEU A 182 -0.97 -13.79 -13.68
C LEU A 182 -2.06 -14.51 -14.47
N ARG A 183 -2.55 -15.60 -13.91
CA ARG A 183 -3.68 -16.38 -14.46
C ARG A 183 -4.66 -16.71 -13.34
N MET A 184 -5.95 -16.68 -13.69
CA MET A 184 -6.98 -17.21 -12.79
C MET A 184 -6.83 -18.72 -12.66
N PRO A 185 -7.10 -19.29 -11.48
CA PRO A 185 -7.27 -20.74 -11.38
C PRO A 185 -8.46 -21.15 -12.25
N GLU A 186 -8.39 -22.34 -12.85
CA GLU A 186 -9.55 -22.93 -13.53
C GLU A 186 -10.67 -23.07 -12.50
N ALA A 187 -11.88 -22.59 -12.87
CA ALA A 187 -13.05 -22.71 -12.01
C ALA A 187 -13.29 -24.19 -11.72
N ALA A 188 -13.43 -24.55 -10.46
CA ALA A 188 -13.83 -25.92 -10.11
C ALA A 188 -15.19 -26.18 -10.75
N PRO A 189 -15.39 -27.32 -11.46
CA PRO A 189 -16.66 -27.62 -12.09
C PRO A 189 -17.78 -27.57 -11.04
N GLY A 190 -18.77 -26.68 -11.24
CA GLY A 190 -19.95 -26.54 -10.37
C GLY A 190 -19.99 -25.30 -9.45
N LYS A 191 -18.97 -24.43 -9.44
CA LYS A 191 -19.09 -23.09 -8.86
C LYS A 191 -19.23 -22.07 -9.98
N GLU A 192 -20.48 -21.69 -10.25
CA GLU A 192 -20.75 -20.52 -11.08
C GLU A 192 -20.09 -19.28 -10.46
N GLU A 193 -19.42 -18.47 -11.26
CA GLU A 193 -18.83 -17.18 -10.83
C GLU A 193 -19.89 -16.14 -10.37
N GLY A 194 -21.15 -16.55 -10.23
CA GLY A 194 -22.33 -15.74 -10.00
C GLY A 194 -22.81 -15.65 -8.53
N ASP A 195 -22.28 -16.45 -7.62
CA ASP A 195 -22.75 -16.47 -6.20
C ASP A 195 -22.12 -15.39 -5.29
N GLY A 196 -21.58 -14.33 -5.85
CA GLY A 196 -21.17 -13.15 -5.10
C GLY A 196 -22.37 -12.30 -4.71
N VAL A 197 -22.48 -11.94 -3.44
CA VAL A 197 -23.46 -10.96 -2.96
C VAL A 197 -23.32 -9.67 -3.78
N GLY A 198 -24.40 -9.21 -4.40
CA GLY A 198 -24.42 -7.97 -5.16
C GLY A 198 -24.00 -6.78 -4.30
N LEU A 199 -23.42 -5.72 -4.91
CA LEU A 199 -23.01 -4.52 -4.18
C LEU A 199 -24.15 -3.94 -3.35
N ARG A 200 -25.37 -3.91 -3.91
CA ARG A 200 -26.55 -3.41 -3.23
C ARG A 200 -26.90 -4.25 -2.00
N ASP A 201 -26.90 -5.57 -2.15
CA ASP A 201 -27.25 -6.51 -1.07
C ASP A 201 -26.18 -6.46 0.03
N MET A 202 -24.89 -6.37 -0.35
CA MET A 202 -23.78 -6.17 0.59
C MET A 202 -23.98 -4.92 1.44
N LEU A 203 -24.34 -3.78 0.84
CA LEU A 203 -24.58 -2.52 1.55
C LEU A 203 -25.78 -2.56 2.49
N HIS A 204 -26.73 -3.49 2.29
CA HIS A 204 -27.86 -3.71 3.20
C HIS A 204 -27.54 -4.71 4.32
N THR A 205 -26.34 -5.32 4.31
CA THR A 205 -25.95 -6.32 5.31
C THR A 205 -25.34 -5.63 6.54
N PRO A 206 -25.91 -5.78 7.75
CA PRO A 206 -25.34 -5.19 8.98
C PRO A 206 -23.87 -5.58 9.22
N SER A 207 -23.50 -6.84 8.90
CA SER A 207 -22.12 -7.33 9.04
C SER A 207 -21.11 -6.54 8.22
N TYR A 208 -21.53 -6.00 7.05
CA TYR A 208 -20.67 -5.13 6.25
C TYR A 208 -20.31 -3.85 7.02
N TRP A 209 -21.31 -3.17 7.58
CA TRP A 209 -21.10 -1.91 8.30
C TRP A 209 -20.35 -2.10 9.62
N MET A 210 -20.54 -3.24 10.29
CA MET A 210 -19.78 -3.59 11.49
C MET A 210 -18.29 -3.77 11.18
N ILE A 211 -17.96 -4.52 10.11
CA ILE A 211 -16.57 -4.71 9.68
C ILE A 211 -15.98 -3.39 9.20
N TRP A 212 -16.74 -2.61 8.43
CA TRP A 212 -16.31 -1.30 7.93
C TRP A 212 -16.03 -0.32 9.08
N GLY A 213 -16.92 -0.23 10.06
CA GLY A 213 -16.74 0.61 11.24
C GLY A 213 -15.53 0.18 12.09
N TRP A 214 -15.32 -1.12 12.27
CA TRP A 214 -14.15 -1.65 12.95
C TRP A 214 -12.86 -1.27 12.19
N MET A 215 -12.80 -1.50 10.88
CA MET A 215 -11.65 -1.10 10.04
C MET A 215 -11.39 0.40 10.12
N LEU A 216 -12.43 1.23 10.08
CA LEU A 216 -12.29 2.68 10.17
C LEU A 216 -11.64 3.08 11.51
N THR A 217 -12.10 2.50 12.62
CA THR A 217 -11.56 2.78 13.97
C THR A 217 -10.09 2.43 14.08
N ILE A 218 -9.69 1.24 13.63
CA ILE A 218 -8.29 0.79 13.64
C ILE A 218 -7.43 1.66 12.72
N GLN A 219 -7.92 2.02 11.53
CA GLN A 219 -7.17 2.85 10.59
C GLN A 219 -6.97 4.28 11.08
N ILE A 220 -7.94 4.86 11.78
CA ILE A 220 -7.79 6.19 12.41
C ILE A 220 -6.64 6.14 13.42
N GLY A 221 -6.63 5.15 14.33
CA GLY A 221 -5.55 4.97 15.29
C GLY A 221 -4.17 4.82 14.64
N GLY A 222 -4.06 3.95 13.65
CA GLY A 222 -2.81 3.73 12.91
C GLY A 222 -2.31 4.97 12.17
N LEU A 223 -3.19 5.71 11.50
CA LEU A 223 -2.83 6.94 10.78
C LEU A 223 -2.44 8.08 11.73
N MET A 224 -3.08 8.18 12.88
CA MET A 224 -2.69 9.15 13.92
C MET A 224 -1.26 8.88 14.41
N ILE A 225 -0.91 7.62 14.68
CA ILE A 225 0.46 7.24 15.08
C ILE A 225 1.44 7.64 13.98
N ILE A 226 1.21 7.22 12.74
CA ILE A 226 2.11 7.53 11.60
C ILE A 226 2.32 9.03 11.43
N GLY A 227 1.24 9.82 11.57
CA GLY A 227 1.30 11.28 11.37
C GLY A 227 1.99 12.03 12.51
N HIS A 228 1.95 11.53 13.73
CA HIS A 228 2.34 12.29 14.92
C HIS A 228 3.46 11.65 15.75
N ILE A 229 3.93 10.45 15.43
CA ILE A 229 4.93 9.72 16.23
C ILE A 229 6.26 10.48 16.35
N VAL A 230 6.72 11.13 15.30
CA VAL A 230 7.99 11.91 15.31
C VAL A 230 7.84 13.20 16.11
N PRO A 231 6.85 14.09 15.85
CA PRO A 231 6.58 15.24 16.70
C PRO A 231 6.44 14.87 18.17
N TYR A 232 5.67 13.84 18.47
CA TYR A 232 5.47 13.34 19.84
C TYR A 232 6.79 12.89 20.51
N ALA A 233 7.64 12.17 19.78
CA ALA A 233 8.96 11.78 20.29
C ALA A 233 9.80 12.99 20.67
N LEU A 234 9.80 14.05 19.84
CA LEU A 234 10.51 15.30 20.11
C LEU A 234 9.94 16.03 21.35
N GLU A 235 8.62 16.05 21.50
CA GLU A 235 7.95 16.61 22.69
C GLU A 235 8.30 15.84 23.97
N CYS A 236 8.54 14.52 23.88
CA CYS A 236 9.03 13.68 24.97
C CYS A 236 10.54 13.89 25.26
N GLY A 237 11.22 14.83 24.58
CA GLY A 237 12.63 15.15 24.78
C GLY A 237 13.61 14.23 24.06
N LEU A 238 13.13 13.41 23.10
CA LEU A 238 14.00 12.56 22.28
C LEU A 238 14.63 13.38 21.15
N THR A 239 15.85 12.98 20.75
CA THR A 239 16.52 13.59 19.60
C THR A 239 15.90 13.18 18.28
N ALA A 240 16.09 13.95 17.21
CA ALA A 240 15.61 13.62 15.87
C ALA A 240 16.12 12.24 15.36
N ALA A 241 17.37 11.88 15.72
CA ALA A 241 17.93 10.57 15.40
C ALA A 241 17.19 9.43 16.12
N GLN A 242 16.84 9.62 17.40
CA GLN A 242 16.07 8.66 18.19
C GLN A 242 14.64 8.52 17.68
N ALA A 243 13.98 9.63 17.32
CA ALA A 243 12.67 9.61 16.69
C ALA A 243 12.68 8.85 15.35
N GLY A 244 13.73 9.04 14.55
CA GLY A 244 13.95 8.29 13.31
C GLY A 244 14.15 6.78 13.53
N LEU A 245 14.85 6.37 14.56
CA LEU A 245 14.98 4.96 14.95
C LEU A 245 13.61 4.37 15.35
N GLY A 246 12.80 5.11 16.11
CA GLY A 246 11.45 4.69 16.47
C GLY A 246 10.57 4.43 15.24
N MET A 247 10.64 5.31 14.24
CA MET A 247 9.96 5.08 12.95
C MET A 247 10.45 3.82 12.24
N GLY A 248 11.74 3.53 12.30
CA GLY A 248 12.32 2.30 11.75
C GLY A 248 11.77 1.05 12.43
N VAL A 249 11.73 1.04 13.77
CA VAL A 249 11.14 -0.06 14.56
C VAL A 249 9.66 -0.21 14.25
N TYR A 250 8.91 0.88 14.21
CA TYR A 250 7.50 0.86 13.80
C TYR A 250 7.30 0.23 12.42
N ALA A 251 8.10 0.60 11.43
CA ALA A 251 7.99 0.05 10.07
C ALA A 251 8.25 -1.46 10.03
N ILE A 252 9.26 -1.94 10.80
CA ILE A 252 9.55 -3.37 10.92
C ILE A 252 8.41 -4.09 11.62
N ALA A 253 7.94 -3.57 12.75
CA ALA A 253 6.83 -4.14 13.52
C ALA A 253 5.54 -4.20 12.69
N ASN A 254 5.24 -3.15 11.91
CA ASN A 254 4.10 -3.12 10.99
C ASN A 254 4.21 -4.21 9.91
N GLY A 255 5.40 -4.42 9.34
CA GLY A 255 5.65 -5.49 8.36
C GLY A 255 5.49 -6.90 8.96
N VAL A 256 6.09 -7.15 10.11
CA VAL A 256 6.00 -8.43 10.84
C VAL A 256 4.57 -8.68 11.33
N GLY A 257 3.91 -7.64 11.84
CA GLY A 257 2.52 -7.70 12.31
C GLY A 257 1.56 -8.18 11.22
N ARG A 258 1.75 -7.75 9.97
CA ARG A 258 0.92 -8.21 8.84
C ARG A 258 1.00 -9.73 8.63
N LEU A 259 2.19 -10.31 8.77
CA LEU A 259 2.37 -11.76 8.68
C LEU A 259 1.78 -12.48 9.89
N PHE A 260 2.03 -11.95 11.09
CA PHE A 260 1.52 -12.50 12.34
C PHE A 260 -0.01 -12.55 12.35
N PHE A 261 -0.67 -11.42 12.09
CA PHE A 261 -2.13 -11.36 12.06
C PHE A 261 -2.73 -12.15 10.89
N GLY A 262 -2.03 -12.23 9.74
CA GLY A 262 -2.40 -13.12 8.65
C GLY A 262 -2.41 -14.58 9.07
N TYR A 263 -1.38 -15.05 9.78
CA TYR A 263 -1.30 -16.40 10.34
C TYR A 263 -2.39 -16.64 11.40
N VAL A 264 -2.58 -15.70 12.32
CA VAL A 264 -3.63 -15.79 13.35
C VAL A 264 -5.01 -15.92 12.71
N HIS A 265 -5.28 -15.14 11.68
CA HIS A 265 -6.54 -15.22 10.94
C HIS A 265 -6.77 -16.60 10.32
N ASP A 266 -5.75 -17.18 9.68
CA ASP A 266 -5.85 -18.49 9.03
C ASP A 266 -5.97 -19.62 10.05
N ARG A 267 -5.33 -19.52 11.23
CA ARG A 267 -5.28 -20.58 12.23
C ARG A 267 -6.44 -20.55 13.22
N PHE A 268 -6.83 -19.36 13.67
CA PHE A 268 -7.80 -19.16 14.75
C PHE A 268 -9.10 -18.50 14.28
N GLY A 269 -9.15 -18.06 13.03
CA GLY A 269 -10.31 -17.44 12.41
C GLY A 269 -10.41 -15.92 12.64
N ARG A 270 -11.40 -15.32 11.96
CA ARG A 270 -11.57 -13.87 11.87
C ARG A 270 -11.74 -13.17 13.23
N ALA A 271 -12.58 -13.72 14.08
CA ALA A 271 -12.91 -13.10 15.37
C ALA A 271 -11.67 -12.92 16.25
N TRP A 272 -10.81 -13.93 16.33
CA TRP A 272 -9.55 -13.87 17.06
C TRP A 272 -8.57 -12.87 16.44
N GLY A 273 -8.44 -12.86 15.10
CA GLY A 273 -7.59 -11.88 14.41
C GLY A 273 -8.00 -10.45 14.69
N MET A 274 -9.29 -10.15 14.54
CA MET A 274 -9.83 -8.80 14.80
C MET A 274 -9.74 -8.40 16.30
N GLY A 275 -10.03 -9.34 17.21
CA GLY A 275 -9.96 -9.08 18.65
C GLY A 275 -8.54 -8.80 19.14
N LEU A 276 -7.57 -9.61 18.71
CA LEU A 276 -6.17 -9.39 19.05
C LEU A 276 -5.62 -8.08 18.45
N ASP A 277 -5.95 -7.76 17.20
CA ASP A 277 -5.55 -6.49 16.57
C ASP A 277 -6.07 -5.28 17.38
N ALA A 278 -7.33 -5.29 17.79
CA ALA A 278 -7.90 -4.24 18.65
C ALA A 278 -7.20 -4.14 20.02
N VAL A 279 -6.87 -5.28 20.64
CA VAL A 279 -6.15 -5.31 21.92
C VAL A 279 -4.74 -4.76 21.76
N PHE A 280 -3.99 -5.21 20.74
CA PHE A 280 -2.63 -4.71 20.48
C PHE A 280 -2.63 -3.21 20.19
N MET A 281 -3.58 -2.72 19.39
CA MET A 281 -3.73 -1.28 19.12
C MET A 281 -4.03 -0.51 20.40
N GLY A 282 -5.00 -0.95 21.20
CA GLY A 282 -5.37 -0.31 22.46
C GLY A 282 -4.24 -0.30 23.47
N CYS A 283 -3.56 -1.43 23.66
CA CYS A 283 -2.39 -1.53 24.54
C CYS A 283 -1.24 -0.64 24.04
N GLY A 284 -0.95 -0.67 22.74
CA GLY A 284 0.09 0.18 22.15
C GLY A 284 -0.15 1.66 22.37
N LEU A 285 -1.38 2.14 22.19
CA LEU A 285 -1.74 3.54 22.46
C LEU A 285 -1.57 3.92 23.94
N VAL A 286 -1.99 3.05 24.87
CA VAL A 286 -1.81 3.28 26.32
C VAL A 286 -0.33 3.30 26.69
N LEU A 287 0.46 2.35 26.16
CA LEU A 287 1.89 2.30 26.41
C LEU A 287 2.61 3.52 25.82
N LEU A 288 2.24 3.94 24.61
CA LEU A 288 2.80 5.13 23.96
C LEU A 288 2.50 6.40 24.75
N ALA A 289 1.33 6.49 25.38
CA ALA A 289 0.98 7.63 26.23
C ALA A 289 1.73 7.63 27.59
N ALA A 290 2.05 6.45 28.14
CA ALA A 290 2.59 6.32 29.49
C ALA A 290 4.11 6.15 29.57
N LEU A 291 4.73 5.41 28.65
CA LEU A 291 6.12 4.98 28.78
C LEU A 291 7.16 6.02 28.36
N PRO A 292 7.00 6.77 27.25
CA PRO A 292 8.05 7.71 26.81
C PRO A 292 8.36 8.78 27.84
N SER A 293 7.35 9.29 28.54
CA SER A 293 7.52 10.30 29.61
C SER A 293 8.25 9.77 30.83
N ARG A 294 8.24 8.44 31.07
CA ARG A 294 8.87 7.80 32.22
C ARG A 294 10.23 7.18 31.91
N PHE A 295 10.36 6.57 30.75
CA PHE A 295 11.52 5.76 30.37
C PHE A 295 12.25 6.27 29.11
N GLY A 296 11.86 7.45 28.59
CA GLY A 296 12.51 8.07 27.43
C GLY A 296 12.50 7.14 26.21
N MET A 297 13.68 6.99 25.57
CA MET A 297 13.83 6.20 24.34
C MET A 297 13.42 4.72 24.52
N ALA A 298 13.74 4.10 25.64
CA ALA A 298 13.36 2.70 25.89
C ALA A 298 11.84 2.55 25.94
N GLY A 299 11.14 3.43 26.65
CA GLY A 299 9.69 3.45 26.70
C GLY A 299 9.05 3.71 25.34
N PHE A 300 9.64 4.58 24.53
CA PHE A 300 9.18 4.89 23.18
C PHE A 300 9.32 3.71 22.21
N LEU A 301 10.40 2.91 22.32
CA LEU A 301 10.63 1.73 21.46
C LEU A 301 9.77 0.53 21.84
N ILE A 302 9.40 0.42 23.14
CA ILE A 302 8.54 -0.68 23.64
C ILE A 302 7.08 -0.43 23.28
N ALA A 303 6.63 0.81 23.30
CA ALA A 303 5.26 1.21 22.98
C ALA A 303 4.94 1.11 21.49
#